data_2bc65be276d3c52ad31966fccfab37eb
#
_entry.id   2bc65be276d3c52ad31966fccfab37eb
#
_cell.length_a   1.000
_cell.length_b   1.000
_cell.length_c   1.000
_cell.angle_alpha   90.00
_cell.angle_beta   90.00
_cell.angle_gamma   90.00
#
_symmetry.space_group_name_H-M   'P 1'
#
loop_
_entity.id
_entity.type
_entity.pdbx_description
1 polymer ?
#
loop_
_entity_poly.entity_id
_entity_poly.type
_entity_poly.pdbx_seq_one_letter_code
_entity_poly.pdbx_strand_id
1 'polypeptide(L)'
;GSGGFLIRIFSKVREDIQKDIIKQYEEYRQKLVGNKTNDKITTDEASKLNKKYEELNKELQNDSKSIHTRLFKLSNYCIFGTDANDRMARTSKMNMIMHGDGHGGIHHHNGLLNINGIFENRFDVILTNPPFGSQVEKEDVIQASDAQLRLPEYGEELEKGKRFAIRDGFEEYVKEYYSLYGKSIYENAQSQILDNIGKPIASLFKLKPNLQSDKTEHLFINRCLDLLKPGGRMGIVLPEGVFNTPNAEYVRKFVEGRAFVRAVISLPSETFNSTKASVKCSILFLQKFDTQTQQKWDALLQTYKEKFEIEFSQELDELQEIINYRKSKEEKVSKFNAEDKKRARKNLEELQKKIHKDSWQEAKNDFDYPIFMAETENVGITSTGETGENIPNELIDSYENKDDEKVLKQKGIASYFKEFLQEYKIAWNANYGGKK
;
A
#
# COMPACT_ATOMS: atom_id res chain seq x y z
N GLY A 1 -0.96 -15.65 -5.18
CA GLY A 1 -0.59 -15.75 -6.61
C GLY A 1 0.80 -16.33 -6.84
N SER A 2 1.23 -16.43 -8.11
CA SER A 2 2.53 -17.04 -8.48
C SER A 2 3.76 -16.13 -8.24
N GLY A 3 3.60 -14.96 -7.65
CA GLY A 3 4.68 -14.00 -7.41
C GLY A 3 5.00 -13.07 -8.58
N GLY A 4 4.15 -13.01 -9.62
CA GLY A 4 4.44 -12.25 -10.84
C GLY A 4 4.80 -10.78 -10.60
N PHE A 5 4.10 -10.06 -9.73
CA PHE A 5 4.45 -8.69 -9.37
C PHE A 5 5.85 -8.59 -8.71
N LEU A 6 6.14 -9.51 -7.79
CA LEU A 6 7.40 -9.51 -7.03
C LEU A 6 8.58 -9.78 -7.96
N ILE A 7 8.45 -10.77 -8.85
CA ILE A 7 9.47 -11.11 -9.86
C ILE A 7 9.74 -9.91 -10.77
N ARG A 8 8.66 -9.27 -11.25
CA ARG A 8 8.81 -8.12 -12.15
C ARG A 8 9.51 -6.94 -11.49
N ILE A 9 9.16 -6.65 -10.23
CA ILE A 9 9.81 -5.60 -9.45
C ILE A 9 11.27 -5.96 -9.20
N PHE A 10 11.56 -7.19 -8.78
CA PHE A 10 12.92 -7.65 -8.55
C PHE A 10 13.79 -7.47 -9.80
N SER A 11 13.33 -7.96 -10.95
CA SER A 11 14.03 -7.82 -12.23
C SER A 11 14.25 -6.35 -12.58
N LYS A 12 13.24 -5.50 -12.41
CA LYS A 12 13.33 -4.06 -12.72
C LYS A 12 14.37 -3.35 -11.85
N VAL A 13 14.34 -3.58 -10.54
CA VAL A 13 15.30 -2.94 -9.62
C VAL A 13 16.70 -3.46 -9.85
N ARG A 14 16.88 -4.77 -10.16
CA ARG A 14 18.16 -5.35 -10.55
C ARG A 14 18.72 -4.70 -11.81
N GLU A 15 17.89 -4.49 -12.84
CA GLU A 15 18.27 -3.75 -14.04
C GLU A 15 18.72 -2.31 -13.74
N ASP A 16 18.00 -1.64 -12.84
CA ASP A 16 18.34 -0.27 -12.45
C ASP A 16 19.66 -0.21 -11.63
N ILE A 17 19.94 -1.21 -10.79
CA ILE A 17 21.25 -1.37 -10.14
C ILE A 17 22.36 -1.55 -11.19
N GLN A 18 22.14 -2.40 -12.21
CA GLN A 18 23.09 -2.61 -13.29
C GLN A 18 23.38 -1.35 -14.09
N LYS A 19 22.32 -0.60 -14.46
CA LYS A 19 22.47 0.69 -15.17
C LYS A 19 23.24 1.72 -14.35
N ASP A 20 22.98 1.79 -13.05
CA ASP A 20 23.68 2.68 -12.15
C ASP A 20 25.17 2.32 -12.02
N ILE A 21 25.50 1.03 -11.96
CA ILE A 21 26.90 0.53 -11.97
C ILE A 21 27.61 0.94 -13.25
N ILE A 22 26.98 0.75 -14.41
CA ILE A 22 27.54 1.14 -15.71
C ILE A 22 27.77 2.66 -15.72
N LYS A 23 26.79 3.45 -15.30
CA LYS A 23 26.91 4.91 -15.23
C LYS A 23 28.07 5.36 -14.33
N GLN A 24 28.18 4.80 -13.13
CA GLN A 24 29.28 5.12 -12.21
C GLN A 24 30.66 4.73 -12.78
N TYR A 25 30.72 3.61 -13.50
CA TYR A 25 31.93 3.19 -14.18
C TYR A 25 32.31 4.15 -15.32
N GLU A 26 31.36 4.56 -16.15
CA GLU A 26 31.58 5.51 -17.23
C GLU A 26 31.99 6.89 -16.72
N GLU A 27 31.38 7.39 -15.65
CA GLU A 27 31.79 8.63 -14.98
C GLU A 27 33.23 8.54 -14.43
N TYR A 28 33.60 7.41 -13.84
CA TYR A 28 34.97 7.17 -13.36
C TYR A 28 35.93 7.09 -14.50
N ARG A 29 35.60 6.35 -15.58
CA ARG A 29 36.39 6.25 -16.80
C ARG A 29 36.63 7.62 -17.42
N GLN A 30 35.61 8.43 -17.56
CA GLN A 30 35.70 9.79 -18.11
C GLN A 30 36.64 10.68 -17.28
N LYS A 31 36.56 10.58 -15.96
CA LYS A 31 37.48 11.32 -15.05
C LYS A 31 38.92 10.88 -15.15
N LEU A 32 39.19 9.58 -15.34
CA LEU A 32 40.52 9.00 -15.30
C LEU A 32 41.24 9.13 -16.65
N VAL A 33 40.53 8.82 -17.74
CA VAL A 33 41.15 8.70 -19.10
C VAL A 33 40.53 9.62 -20.15
N GLY A 34 39.44 10.30 -19.82
CA GLY A 34 38.71 11.19 -20.75
C GLY A 34 38.23 10.44 -22.00
N ASN A 35 38.42 11.06 -23.16
CA ASN A 35 38.03 10.49 -24.45
C ASN A 35 39.11 9.59 -25.10
N LYS A 36 40.09 9.09 -24.33
CA LYS A 36 41.09 8.16 -24.85
C LYS A 36 40.40 6.89 -25.34
N THR A 37 40.82 6.43 -26.52
CA THR A 37 40.43 5.10 -27.03
C THR A 37 41.21 4.01 -26.26
N ASN A 38 40.68 2.80 -26.25
CA ASN A 38 41.24 1.70 -25.42
C ASN A 38 42.72 1.40 -25.74
N ASP A 39 43.17 1.61 -26.98
CA ASP A 39 44.54 1.47 -27.42
C ASP A 39 45.52 2.54 -26.86
N LYS A 40 44.97 3.66 -26.36
CA LYS A 40 45.73 4.78 -25.77
C LYS A 40 45.73 4.82 -24.24
N ILE A 41 45.08 3.87 -23.63
CA ILE A 41 45.04 3.73 -22.16
C ILE A 41 46.32 3.07 -21.67
N THR A 42 46.99 3.66 -20.68
CA THR A 42 48.16 3.08 -20.07
C THR A 42 47.84 1.85 -19.22
N THR A 43 48.83 0.99 -18.97
CA THR A 43 48.65 -0.20 -18.12
C THR A 43 48.18 0.15 -16.70
N ASP A 44 48.65 1.27 -16.12
CA ASP A 44 48.22 1.74 -14.81
C ASP A 44 46.78 2.22 -14.83
N GLU A 45 46.40 2.99 -15.86
CA GLU A 45 44.99 3.43 -16.04
C GLU A 45 44.06 2.24 -16.24
N ALA A 46 44.45 1.25 -17.05
CA ALA A 46 43.70 0.01 -17.27
C ALA A 46 43.53 -0.78 -15.97
N SER A 47 44.55 -0.89 -15.16
CA SER A 47 44.50 -1.56 -13.85
C SER A 47 43.50 -0.87 -12.90
N LYS A 48 43.51 0.47 -12.86
CA LYS A 48 42.59 1.26 -12.06
C LYS A 48 41.14 1.11 -12.54
N LEU A 49 40.91 1.08 -13.85
CA LEU A 49 39.60 0.84 -14.44
C LEU A 49 39.07 -0.55 -14.08
N ASN A 50 39.90 -1.60 -14.22
CA ASN A 50 39.50 -2.96 -13.87
C ASN A 50 39.14 -3.09 -12.38
N LYS A 51 40.00 -2.53 -11.51
CA LYS A 51 39.73 -2.53 -10.07
C LYS A 51 38.41 -1.84 -9.73
N LYS A 52 38.14 -0.71 -10.36
CA LYS A 52 36.84 0.00 -10.16
C LYS A 52 35.64 -0.78 -10.68
N TYR A 53 35.80 -1.43 -11.83
CA TYR A 53 34.75 -2.30 -12.39
C TYR A 53 34.45 -3.49 -11.47
N GLU A 54 35.50 -4.17 -10.97
CA GLU A 54 35.31 -5.26 -10.01
C GLU A 54 34.65 -4.81 -8.69
N GLU A 55 35.07 -3.63 -8.18
CA GLU A 55 34.47 -3.03 -6.98
C GLU A 55 32.96 -2.80 -7.17
N LEU A 56 32.57 -2.16 -8.29
CA LEU A 56 31.18 -1.87 -8.59
C LEU A 56 30.37 -3.16 -8.83
N ASN A 57 30.92 -4.15 -9.52
CA ASN A 57 30.24 -5.41 -9.78
C ASN A 57 30.02 -6.27 -8.53
N LYS A 58 30.74 -6.03 -7.43
CA LYS A 58 30.46 -6.67 -6.14
C LYS A 58 29.04 -6.36 -5.65
N GLU A 59 28.49 -5.21 -6.03
CA GLU A 59 27.10 -4.82 -5.70
C GLU A 59 26.02 -5.76 -6.29
N LEU A 60 26.40 -6.59 -7.28
CA LEU A 60 25.54 -7.62 -7.90
C LEU A 60 25.72 -9.02 -7.29
N GLN A 61 26.53 -9.18 -6.25
CA GLN A 61 26.69 -10.45 -5.55
C GLN A 61 25.51 -10.66 -4.59
N ASN A 62 25.04 -11.90 -4.51
CA ASN A 62 23.90 -12.30 -3.66
C ASN A 62 24.20 -13.63 -2.96
N ASP A 63 25.25 -13.66 -2.16
CA ASP A 63 25.62 -14.81 -1.33
C ASP A 63 25.76 -14.43 0.15
N SER A 64 25.89 -15.41 1.02
CA SER A 64 25.96 -15.19 2.47
C SER A 64 27.14 -14.34 2.95
N LYS A 65 28.15 -14.11 2.10
CA LYS A 65 29.31 -13.24 2.39
C LYS A 65 29.08 -11.82 1.91
N SER A 66 28.05 -11.60 1.09
CA SER A 66 27.76 -10.36 0.37
C SER A 66 26.61 -9.56 1.00
N ILE A 67 26.40 -9.66 2.32
CA ILE A 67 25.26 -9.07 3.07
C ILE A 67 25.12 -7.54 2.93
N HIS A 68 26.19 -6.86 2.52
CA HIS A 68 26.21 -5.40 2.38
C HIS A 68 25.86 -4.93 0.97
N THR A 69 25.84 -5.82 -0.02
CA THR A 69 25.62 -5.48 -1.42
C THR A 69 24.16 -5.06 -1.69
N ARG A 70 23.97 -4.28 -2.74
CA ARG A 70 22.63 -3.81 -3.14
C ARG A 70 21.73 -4.97 -3.55
N LEU A 71 22.27 -5.95 -4.29
CA LEU A 71 21.47 -7.10 -4.72
C LEU A 71 21.08 -7.99 -3.54
N PHE A 72 22.01 -8.25 -2.60
CA PHE A 72 21.67 -9.01 -1.39
C PHE A 72 20.55 -8.33 -0.57
N LYS A 73 20.66 -7.00 -0.38
CA LYS A 73 19.63 -6.24 0.34
C LYS A 73 18.28 -6.27 -0.39
N LEU A 74 18.30 -6.14 -1.72
CA LEU A 74 17.08 -6.24 -2.53
C LEU A 74 16.41 -7.59 -2.33
N SER A 75 17.17 -8.68 -2.44
CA SER A 75 16.68 -10.06 -2.36
C SER A 75 16.15 -10.45 -0.97
N ASN A 76 16.78 -9.94 0.09
CA ASN A 76 16.49 -10.44 1.43
C ASN A 76 15.66 -9.47 2.30
N TYR A 77 15.69 -8.15 2.01
CA TYR A 77 15.12 -7.16 2.92
C TYR A 77 14.16 -6.15 2.27
N CYS A 78 14.00 -6.19 0.95
CA CYS A 78 13.21 -5.16 0.26
C CYS A 78 11.90 -5.68 -0.34
N ILE A 79 11.81 -6.97 -0.67
CA ILE A 79 10.64 -7.54 -1.36
C ILE A 79 9.90 -8.49 -0.43
N PHE A 80 8.60 -8.21 -0.23
CA PHE A 80 7.74 -8.96 0.67
C PHE A 80 6.41 -9.27 0.02
N GLY A 81 5.83 -10.41 0.41
CA GLY A 81 4.51 -10.82 -0.03
C GLY A 81 3.90 -11.88 0.87
N THR A 82 2.58 -11.92 0.86
CA THR A 82 1.80 -12.98 1.53
C THR A 82 0.83 -13.63 0.56
N ASP A 83 0.55 -14.88 0.78
CA ASP A 83 -0.58 -15.58 0.18
C ASP A 83 -1.22 -16.47 1.23
N ALA A 84 -2.55 -16.42 1.34
CA ALA A 84 -3.31 -17.26 2.28
C ALA A 84 -3.35 -18.73 1.86
N ASN A 85 -3.07 -19.01 0.57
CA ASN A 85 -2.96 -20.36 0.06
C ASN A 85 -1.49 -20.83 0.13
N ASP A 86 -1.22 -21.86 0.95
CA ASP A 86 0.10 -22.41 1.17
C ASP A 86 0.81 -22.87 -0.12
N ARG A 87 0.07 -23.50 -1.04
CA ARG A 87 0.62 -23.93 -2.33
C ARG A 87 1.07 -22.72 -3.15
N MET A 88 0.27 -21.64 -3.18
CA MET A 88 0.61 -20.44 -3.93
C MET A 88 1.77 -19.67 -3.28
N ALA A 89 1.83 -19.60 -1.96
CA ALA A 89 2.97 -19.03 -1.24
C ALA A 89 4.27 -19.77 -1.58
N ARG A 90 4.25 -21.11 -1.56
CA ARG A 90 5.40 -21.95 -1.95
C ARG A 90 5.78 -21.77 -3.42
N THR A 91 4.79 -21.73 -4.33
CA THR A 91 5.05 -21.49 -5.76
C THR A 91 5.70 -20.13 -5.98
N SER A 92 5.17 -19.07 -5.35
CA SER A 92 5.78 -17.73 -5.38
C SER A 92 7.23 -17.75 -4.89
N LYS A 93 7.46 -18.39 -3.75
CA LYS A 93 8.80 -18.49 -3.17
C LYS A 93 9.79 -19.19 -4.11
N MET A 94 9.36 -20.32 -4.70
CA MET A 94 10.17 -21.05 -5.67
C MET A 94 10.46 -20.20 -6.91
N ASN A 95 9.46 -19.52 -7.45
CA ASN A 95 9.62 -18.64 -8.60
C ASN A 95 10.61 -17.51 -8.33
N MET A 96 10.55 -16.89 -7.14
CA MET A 96 11.50 -15.85 -6.75
C MET A 96 12.93 -16.39 -6.67
N ILE A 97 13.13 -17.57 -6.05
CA ILE A 97 14.44 -18.24 -5.98
C ILE A 97 15.02 -18.47 -7.39
N MET A 98 14.19 -18.97 -8.33
CA MET A 98 14.62 -19.20 -9.72
C MET A 98 15.02 -17.92 -10.45
N HIS A 99 14.55 -16.76 -10.02
CA HIS A 99 14.94 -15.44 -10.55
C HIS A 99 16.10 -14.80 -9.78
N GLY A 100 16.68 -15.49 -8.79
CA GLY A 100 17.85 -15.05 -8.03
C GLY A 100 17.53 -14.18 -6.81
N ASP A 101 16.27 -14.20 -6.36
CA ASP A 101 15.85 -13.59 -5.09
C ASP A 101 16.17 -14.51 -3.89
N GLY A 102 16.46 -13.91 -2.74
CA GLY A 102 16.76 -14.63 -1.50
C GLY A 102 15.55 -15.27 -0.80
N HIS A 103 14.34 -15.10 -1.32
CA HIS A 103 13.07 -15.72 -0.86
C HIS A 103 12.61 -15.45 0.59
N GLY A 104 13.35 -14.69 1.36
CA GLY A 104 13.07 -14.45 2.78
C GLY A 104 11.78 -13.70 3.08
N GLY A 105 11.27 -12.90 2.15
CA GLY A 105 10.12 -12.01 2.34
C GLY A 105 8.76 -12.61 1.99
N ILE A 106 8.66 -13.86 1.53
CA ILE A 106 7.38 -14.47 1.14
C ILE A 106 6.84 -15.38 2.23
N HIS A 107 5.62 -15.11 2.68
CA HIS A 107 5.01 -15.82 3.79
C HIS A 107 3.65 -16.44 3.41
N HIS A 108 3.40 -17.68 3.87
CA HIS A 108 2.06 -18.24 3.92
C HIS A 108 1.35 -17.63 5.12
N HIS A 109 0.45 -16.69 4.85
CA HIS A 109 -0.28 -15.99 5.91
C HIS A 109 -1.46 -15.21 5.35
N ASN A 110 -2.43 -14.87 6.20
CA ASN A 110 -3.49 -13.95 5.84
C ASN A 110 -2.91 -12.55 5.59
N GLY A 111 -3.06 -12.03 4.37
CA GLY A 111 -2.53 -10.71 3.98
C GLY A 111 -3.10 -9.53 4.76
N LEU A 112 -4.23 -9.71 5.44
CA LEU A 112 -4.85 -8.70 6.28
C LEU A 112 -4.20 -8.56 7.67
N LEU A 113 -3.35 -9.52 8.08
CA LEU A 113 -2.70 -9.55 9.38
C LEU A 113 -1.20 -9.27 9.27
N ASN A 114 -0.60 -8.82 10.36
CA ASN A 114 0.85 -8.61 10.44
C ASN A 114 1.59 -9.94 10.52
N ILE A 115 2.69 -10.02 9.80
CA ILE A 115 3.61 -11.15 9.89
C ILE A 115 5.04 -10.71 9.60
N ASN A 116 5.99 -11.16 10.41
CA ASN A 116 7.42 -10.94 10.20
C ASN A 116 7.72 -9.48 9.77
N GLY A 117 8.30 -9.28 8.61
CA GLY A 117 8.60 -7.95 8.08
C GLY A 117 7.42 -7.20 7.46
N ILE A 118 6.17 -7.67 7.59
CA ILE A 118 4.97 -7.04 7.01
C ILE A 118 4.11 -6.46 8.12
N PHE A 119 4.25 -5.16 8.33
CA PHE A 119 3.54 -4.38 9.35
C PHE A 119 3.39 -2.91 8.93
N GLU A 120 2.67 -2.11 9.71
CA GLU A 120 2.28 -0.74 9.40
C GLU A 120 3.47 0.19 9.20
N ASN A 121 3.30 1.17 8.31
CA ASN A 121 4.25 2.24 8.00
C ASN A 121 5.66 1.76 7.57
N ARG A 122 5.74 0.63 6.88
CA ARG A 122 7.02 0.04 6.50
C ARG A 122 7.36 0.16 5.03
N PHE A 123 6.39 0.11 4.14
CA PHE A 123 6.63 -0.01 2.71
C PHE A 123 6.62 1.32 1.98
N ASP A 124 7.54 1.45 1.03
CA ASP A 124 7.59 2.59 0.11
C ASP A 124 6.64 2.41 -1.07
N VAL A 125 6.46 1.17 -1.52
CA VAL A 125 5.61 0.79 -2.65
C VAL A 125 4.84 -0.48 -2.34
N ILE A 126 3.55 -0.50 -2.69
CA ILE A 126 2.71 -1.70 -2.66
C ILE A 126 2.06 -1.89 -4.02
N LEU A 127 2.11 -3.11 -4.53
CA LEU A 127 1.36 -3.54 -5.72
C LEU A 127 0.54 -4.77 -5.36
N THR A 128 -0.75 -4.74 -5.64
CA THR A 128 -1.63 -5.86 -5.30
C THR A 128 -2.82 -5.97 -6.25
N ASN A 129 -3.30 -7.20 -6.40
CA ASN A 129 -4.56 -7.53 -7.02
C ASN A 129 -5.30 -8.44 -6.01
N PRO A 130 -6.10 -7.85 -5.10
CA PRO A 130 -6.82 -8.62 -4.10
C PRO A 130 -7.90 -9.50 -4.74
N PRO A 131 -8.36 -10.57 -4.06
CA PRO A 131 -9.49 -11.35 -4.56
C PRO A 131 -10.75 -10.49 -4.59
N PHE A 132 -11.49 -10.54 -5.72
CA PHE A 132 -12.71 -9.77 -5.90
C PHE A 132 -13.95 -10.51 -5.42
N GLY A 133 -14.87 -9.77 -4.82
CA GLY A 133 -16.19 -10.28 -4.42
C GLY A 133 -16.18 -11.27 -3.26
N SER A 134 -15.01 -11.61 -2.71
CA SER A 134 -14.92 -12.41 -1.50
C SER A 134 -15.30 -11.54 -0.29
N GLN A 135 -16.01 -12.16 0.65
CA GLN A 135 -16.40 -11.52 1.91
C GLN A 135 -15.48 -12.01 3.03
N VAL A 136 -15.04 -11.13 3.90
CA VAL A 136 -14.49 -11.47 5.22
C VAL A 136 -15.64 -11.38 6.19
N GLU A 137 -16.05 -12.52 6.70
CA GLU A 137 -17.22 -12.62 7.55
C GLU A 137 -16.91 -12.30 9.03
N LYS A 138 -17.94 -12.13 9.83
CA LYS A 138 -17.79 -11.87 11.26
C LYS A 138 -17.15 -13.05 11.99
N GLU A 139 -17.33 -14.24 11.48
CA GLU A 139 -16.82 -15.51 11.99
C GLU A 139 -15.33 -15.71 11.65
N ASP A 140 -14.79 -14.95 10.71
CA ASP A 140 -13.35 -14.92 10.39
C ASP A 140 -12.62 -14.17 11.51
N VAL A 141 -12.29 -14.88 12.58
CA VAL A 141 -11.69 -14.32 13.79
C VAL A 141 -10.18 -14.51 13.83
N ILE A 142 -9.50 -13.57 14.47
CA ILE A 142 -8.07 -13.60 14.72
C ILE A 142 -7.74 -14.73 15.69
N GLN A 143 -6.77 -15.57 15.33
CA GLN A 143 -6.35 -16.70 16.13
C GLN A 143 -4.96 -16.49 16.73
N ALA A 144 -4.69 -17.14 17.87
CA ALA A 144 -3.35 -17.11 18.48
C ALA A 144 -2.28 -17.71 17.56
N SER A 145 -2.68 -18.63 16.65
CA SER A 145 -1.79 -19.22 15.65
C SER A 145 -1.32 -18.26 14.57
N ASP A 146 -1.97 -17.11 14.41
CA ASP A 146 -1.58 -16.09 13.43
C ASP A 146 -0.32 -15.33 13.87
N ALA A 147 0.05 -15.37 15.16
CA ALA A 147 1.23 -14.69 15.69
C ALA A 147 2.42 -15.65 15.89
N GLN A 148 3.64 -15.11 15.85
CA GLN A 148 4.89 -15.81 16.19
C GLN A 148 5.25 -15.65 17.68
N LEU A 149 4.68 -14.65 18.33
CA LEU A 149 4.70 -14.49 19.79
C LEU A 149 3.41 -15.08 20.37
N ARG A 150 3.39 -15.29 21.69
CA ARG A 150 2.21 -15.70 22.44
C ARG A 150 2.03 -14.90 23.71
N LEU A 151 0.82 -14.87 24.21
CA LEU A 151 0.55 -14.39 25.55
C LEU A 151 1.19 -15.34 26.58
N PRO A 152 1.62 -14.85 27.74
CA PRO A 152 2.13 -15.71 28.81
C PRO A 152 1.02 -16.65 29.31
N GLU A 153 1.40 -17.87 29.69
CA GLU A 153 0.50 -18.81 30.32
C GLU A 153 0.19 -18.42 31.77
N TYR A 154 -0.86 -18.95 32.34
CA TYR A 154 -1.22 -18.67 33.72
C TYR A 154 -0.09 -19.13 34.68
N GLY A 155 0.47 -18.16 35.45
CA GLY A 155 1.59 -18.40 36.34
C GLY A 155 2.98 -18.33 35.71
N GLU A 156 3.08 -18.06 34.40
CA GLU A 156 4.34 -17.84 33.71
C GLU A 156 4.86 -16.43 34.00
N GLU A 157 6.01 -16.34 34.65
CA GLU A 157 6.72 -15.07 34.88
C GLU A 157 7.63 -14.78 33.68
N LEU A 158 7.31 -13.71 32.95
CA LEU A 158 8.21 -13.19 31.90
C LEU A 158 9.29 -12.30 32.54
N GLU A 159 10.44 -12.24 31.87
CA GLU A 159 11.48 -11.25 32.23
C GLU A 159 10.90 -9.83 32.30
N LYS A 160 11.43 -9.04 33.21
CA LYS A 160 10.95 -7.66 33.45
C LYS A 160 10.89 -6.85 32.14
N GLY A 161 9.69 -6.33 31.81
CA GLY A 161 9.45 -5.53 30.62
C GLY A 161 9.08 -6.33 29.37
N LYS A 162 8.94 -7.65 29.42
CA LYS A 162 8.37 -8.45 28.33
C LYS A 162 6.85 -8.52 28.46
N ARG A 163 6.12 -8.29 27.33
CA ARG A 163 4.66 -8.50 27.25
C ARG A 163 4.30 -9.87 26.70
N PHE A 164 5.18 -10.48 25.90
CA PHE A 164 4.92 -11.69 25.13
C PHE A 164 6.06 -12.69 25.29
N ALA A 165 5.74 -13.97 25.24
CA ALA A 165 6.69 -15.06 25.08
C ALA A 165 6.85 -15.41 23.59
N ILE A 166 7.95 -16.05 23.23
CA ILE A 166 8.14 -16.57 21.86
C ILE A 166 7.43 -17.92 21.77
N ARG A 167 6.69 -18.15 20.68
CA ARG A 167 6.11 -19.48 20.41
C ARG A 167 7.21 -20.49 20.12
N ASP A 168 7.02 -21.71 20.58
CA ASP A 168 7.93 -22.83 20.34
C ASP A 168 8.18 -23.03 18.82
N GLY A 169 9.43 -23.13 18.45
CA GLY A 169 9.84 -23.27 17.06
C GLY A 169 9.99 -21.96 16.27
N PHE A 170 9.74 -20.81 16.90
CA PHE A 170 9.92 -19.49 16.27
C PHE A 170 11.10 -18.71 16.82
N GLU A 171 11.93 -19.28 17.69
CA GLU A 171 13.00 -18.58 18.42
C GLU A 171 14.02 -17.97 17.48
N GLU A 172 14.46 -18.68 16.43
CA GLU A 172 15.43 -18.16 15.46
C GLU A 172 14.84 -17.05 14.62
N TYR A 173 13.61 -17.23 14.12
CA TYR A 173 12.90 -16.20 13.37
C TYR A 173 12.71 -14.92 14.16
N VAL A 174 12.26 -15.03 15.40
CA VAL A 174 12.04 -13.87 16.25
C VAL A 174 13.34 -13.14 16.57
N LYS A 175 14.45 -13.86 16.81
CA LYS A 175 15.79 -13.26 17.00
C LYS A 175 16.24 -12.50 15.76
N GLU A 176 16.05 -13.07 14.58
CA GLU A 176 16.38 -12.42 13.31
C GLU A 176 15.57 -11.12 13.14
N TYR A 177 14.26 -11.17 13.34
CA TYR A 177 13.39 -10.00 13.19
C TYR A 177 13.61 -8.94 14.26
N TYR A 178 13.99 -9.33 15.48
CA TYR A 178 14.44 -8.37 16.50
C TYR A 178 15.73 -7.65 16.07
N SER A 179 16.64 -8.36 15.41
CA SER A 179 17.86 -7.75 14.88
C SER A 179 17.57 -6.80 13.72
N LEU A 180 16.65 -7.18 12.82
CA LEU A 180 16.35 -6.41 11.60
C LEU A 180 15.53 -5.15 11.89
N TYR A 181 14.54 -5.22 12.78
CA TYR A 181 13.54 -4.17 12.97
C TYR A 181 13.56 -3.52 14.35
N GLY A 182 14.25 -4.12 15.29
CA GLY A 182 14.17 -3.77 16.71
C GLY A 182 13.04 -4.49 17.43
N LYS A 183 13.32 -4.91 18.68
CA LYS A 183 12.40 -5.69 19.51
C LYS A 183 11.05 -4.98 19.70
N SER A 184 11.06 -3.70 20.05
CA SER A 184 9.83 -2.93 20.31
C SER A 184 8.93 -2.83 19.06
N ILE A 185 9.52 -2.60 17.88
CA ILE A 185 8.75 -2.50 16.61
C ILE A 185 8.11 -3.84 16.29
N TYR A 186 8.85 -4.93 16.43
CA TYR A 186 8.33 -6.25 16.13
C TYR A 186 7.24 -6.68 17.12
N GLU A 187 7.43 -6.45 18.43
CA GLU A 187 6.42 -6.74 19.44
C GLU A 187 5.14 -5.92 19.24
N ASN A 188 5.26 -4.64 18.87
CA ASN A 188 4.10 -3.82 18.52
C ASN A 188 3.39 -4.35 17.25
N ALA A 189 4.12 -4.83 16.26
CA ALA A 189 3.52 -5.46 15.08
C ALA A 189 2.74 -6.74 15.44
N GLN A 190 3.26 -7.56 16.37
CA GLN A 190 2.58 -8.77 16.85
C GLN A 190 1.39 -8.46 17.77
N SER A 191 1.39 -7.33 18.46
CA SER A 191 0.27 -6.93 19.33
C SER A 191 -1.02 -6.68 18.54
N GLN A 192 -0.96 -6.33 17.25
CA GLN A 192 -2.15 -6.27 16.38
C GLN A 192 -2.95 -7.56 16.45
N ILE A 193 -2.27 -8.71 16.46
CA ILE A 193 -2.90 -10.03 16.55
C ILE A 193 -3.23 -10.36 18.00
N LEU A 194 -2.23 -10.31 18.89
CA LEU A 194 -2.35 -10.82 20.26
C LEU A 194 -3.37 -10.07 21.12
N ASP A 195 -3.51 -8.76 20.93
CA ASP A 195 -4.48 -7.92 21.66
C ASP A 195 -5.92 -8.05 21.06
N ASN A 196 -6.08 -8.78 19.95
CA ASN A 196 -7.34 -8.90 19.24
C ASN A 196 -7.77 -10.36 18.99
N ILE A 197 -7.14 -11.33 19.64
CA ILE A 197 -7.53 -12.74 19.52
C ILE A 197 -9.03 -12.89 19.79
N GLY A 198 -9.74 -13.64 18.94
CA GLY A 198 -11.17 -13.90 19.02
C GLY A 198 -12.06 -12.79 18.44
N LYS A 199 -11.50 -11.63 18.05
CA LYS A 199 -12.27 -10.59 17.37
C LYS A 199 -12.30 -10.84 15.85
N PRO A 200 -13.36 -10.39 15.15
CA PRO A 200 -13.41 -10.43 13.69
C PRO A 200 -12.21 -9.71 13.06
N ILE A 201 -11.61 -10.30 12.04
CA ILE A 201 -10.49 -9.69 11.31
C ILE A 201 -10.86 -8.32 10.75
N ALA A 202 -12.09 -8.18 10.23
CA ALA A 202 -12.58 -6.91 9.70
C ALA A 202 -12.57 -5.78 10.75
N SER A 203 -12.69 -6.09 12.05
CA SER A 203 -12.71 -5.09 13.13
C SER A 203 -11.38 -4.36 13.33
N LEU A 204 -10.28 -4.83 12.75
CA LEU A 204 -8.98 -4.15 12.75
C LEU A 204 -8.97 -2.91 11.85
N PHE A 205 -9.90 -2.80 10.92
CA PHE A 205 -9.89 -1.78 9.86
C PHE A 205 -10.84 -0.62 10.17
N LYS A 206 -10.42 0.58 9.76
CA LYS A 206 -11.07 1.84 10.11
C LYS A 206 -11.93 2.41 8.97
N LEU A 207 -12.41 1.57 8.07
CA LEU A 207 -13.25 2.00 6.94
C LEU A 207 -14.57 2.64 7.41
N LYS A 208 -15.18 2.06 8.44
CA LYS A 208 -16.39 2.57 9.11
C LYS A 208 -16.41 2.13 10.59
N PRO A 209 -17.14 2.83 11.46
CA PRO A 209 -17.26 2.44 12.88
C PRO A 209 -17.86 1.04 13.03
N ASN A 210 -17.38 0.29 14.03
CA ASN A 210 -17.91 -1.03 14.42
C ASN A 210 -17.97 -2.06 13.27
N LEU A 211 -16.96 -2.02 12.38
CA LEU A 211 -16.85 -2.94 11.25
C LEU A 211 -16.70 -4.39 11.76
N GLN A 212 -17.55 -5.29 11.30
CA GLN A 212 -17.53 -6.70 11.68
C GLN A 212 -17.27 -7.61 10.48
N SER A 213 -17.70 -7.19 9.30
CA SER A 213 -17.52 -7.90 8.03
C SER A 213 -17.46 -6.89 6.89
N ASP A 214 -16.71 -7.19 5.85
CA ASP A 214 -16.65 -6.38 4.63
C ASP A 214 -16.04 -7.19 3.47
N LYS A 215 -16.13 -6.65 2.25
CA LYS A 215 -15.48 -7.24 1.09
C LYS A 215 -13.96 -7.17 1.22
N THR A 216 -13.31 -8.23 0.77
CA THR A 216 -11.86 -8.37 0.85
C THR A 216 -11.14 -7.20 0.16
N GLU A 217 -11.59 -6.80 -1.03
CA GLU A 217 -11.00 -5.69 -1.76
C GLU A 217 -11.10 -4.35 -1.01
N HIS A 218 -12.15 -4.11 -0.24
CA HIS A 218 -12.28 -2.92 0.60
C HIS A 218 -11.27 -2.93 1.75
N LEU A 219 -11.16 -4.06 2.46
CA LEU A 219 -10.21 -4.23 3.55
C LEU A 219 -8.76 -4.10 3.08
N PHE A 220 -8.44 -4.61 1.87
CA PHE A 220 -7.11 -4.46 1.30
C PHE A 220 -6.73 -3.01 0.97
N ILE A 221 -7.68 -2.15 0.60
CA ILE A 221 -7.41 -0.72 0.44
C ILE A 221 -6.91 -0.12 1.76
N ASN A 222 -7.62 -0.36 2.86
CA ASN A 222 -7.20 0.11 4.18
C ASN A 222 -5.85 -0.53 4.57
N ARG A 223 -5.74 -1.85 4.45
CA ARG A 223 -4.52 -2.58 4.78
C ARG A 223 -3.30 -2.03 4.08
N CYS A 224 -3.38 -1.81 2.77
CA CYS A 224 -2.28 -1.26 2.00
C CYS A 224 -1.90 0.15 2.43
N LEU A 225 -2.89 1.01 2.73
CA LEU A 225 -2.62 2.35 3.24
C LEU A 225 -1.97 2.32 4.63
N ASP A 226 -2.35 1.37 5.51
CA ASP A 226 -1.71 1.20 6.81
C ASP A 226 -0.26 0.71 6.67
N LEU A 227 0.01 -0.21 5.75
CA LEU A 227 1.35 -0.75 5.48
C LEU A 227 2.31 0.27 4.85
N LEU A 228 1.79 1.23 4.10
CA LEU A 228 2.60 2.28 3.46
C LEU A 228 3.17 3.26 4.48
N LYS A 229 4.43 3.65 4.28
CA LYS A 229 5.01 4.84 4.93
C LYS A 229 4.25 6.10 4.51
N PRO A 230 4.29 7.17 5.32
CA PRO A 230 3.86 8.50 4.86
C PRO A 230 4.56 8.87 3.54
N GLY A 231 3.79 9.31 2.53
CA GLY A 231 4.29 9.57 1.17
C GLY A 231 4.46 8.33 0.28
N GLY A 232 4.28 7.12 0.83
CA GLY A 232 4.37 5.85 0.09
C GLY A 232 3.28 5.73 -0.99
N ARG A 233 3.49 4.83 -1.94
CA ARG A 233 2.67 4.70 -3.15
C ARG A 233 2.10 3.30 -3.29
N MET A 234 0.91 3.20 -3.83
CA MET A 234 0.36 1.89 -4.20
C MET A 234 -0.30 1.90 -5.56
N GLY A 235 -0.25 0.73 -6.21
CA GLY A 235 -1.10 0.35 -7.33
C GLY A 235 -1.95 -0.84 -6.93
N ILE A 236 -3.27 -0.70 -7.04
CA ILE A 236 -4.21 -1.76 -6.69
C ILE A 236 -5.21 -1.94 -7.82
N VAL A 237 -5.45 -3.19 -8.20
CA VAL A 237 -6.51 -3.53 -9.15
C VAL A 237 -7.80 -3.71 -8.37
N LEU A 238 -8.86 -3.05 -8.79
CA LEU A 238 -10.15 -3.04 -8.10
C LEU A 238 -11.30 -3.22 -9.09
N PRO A 239 -12.38 -3.89 -8.68
CA PRO A 239 -13.59 -3.98 -9.49
C PRO A 239 -14.28 -2.61 -9.59
N GLU A 240 -14.94 -2.36 -10.71
CA GLU A 240 -15.61 -1.09 -11.04
C GLU A 240 -16.59 -0.64 -9.93
N GLY A 241 -17.21 -1.59 -9.24
CA GLY A 241 -18.15 -1.30 -8.14
C GLY A 241 -17.56 -0.50 -6.99
N VAL A 242 -16.24 -0.51 -6.77
CA VAL A 242 -15.60 0.32 -5.74
C VAL A 242 -15.64 1.80 -6.12
N PHE A 243 -15.57 2.10 -7.42
CA PHE A 243 -15.51 3.47 -7.92
C PHE A 243 -16.88 4.14 -8.05
N ASN A 244 -17.93 3.39 -8.41
CA ASN A 244 -19.20 3.96 -8.87
C ASN A 244 -20.42 3.59 -8.02
N THR A 245 -20.37 2.59 -7.13
CA THR A 245 -21.55 2.23 -6.34
C THR A 245 -21.72 3.10 -5.10
N PRO A 246 -22.96 3.45 -4.73
CA PRO A 246 -23.23 4.15 -3.47
C PRO A 246 -22.78 3.37 -2.24
N ASN A 247 -22.88 2.05 -2.28
CA ASN A 247 -22.50 1.17 -1.16
C ASN A 247 -21.01 1.19 -0.83
N ALA A 248 -20.15 1.63 -1.76
CA ALA A 248 -18.71 1.78 -1.56
C ALA A 248 -18.27 3.24 -1.28
N GLU A 249 -19.20 4.17 -1.07
CA GLU A 249 -18.88 5.58 -0.80
C GLU A 249 -17.98 5.73 0.43
N TYR A 250 -18.19 4.96 1.49
CA TYR A 250 -17.36 5.00 2.70
C TYR A 250 -15.91 4.61 2.43
N VAL A 251 -15.65 3.70 1.47
CA VAL A 251 -14.29 3.32 1.06
C VAL A 251 -13.62 4.48 0.33
N ARG A 252 -14.33 5.14 -0.59
CA ARG A 252 -13.80 6.32 -1.30
C ARG A 252 -13.49 7.47 -0.34
N LYS A 253 -14.40 7.78 0.58
CA LYS A 253 -14.17 8.78 1.63
C LYS A 253 -12.97 8.43 2.53
N PHE A 254 -12.82 7.16 2.86
CA PHE A 254 -11.66 6.71 3.63
C PHE A 254 -10.34 7.01 2.91
N VAL A 255 -10.29 6.78 1.59
CA VAL A 255 -9.12 7.06 0.75
C VAL A 255 -8.86 8.57 0.63
N GLU A 256 -9.90 9.35 0.32
CA GLU A 256 -9.81 10.81 0.11
C GLU A 256 -9.19 11.56 1.30
N GLY A 257 -9.43 11.11 2.53
CA GLY A 257 -8.87 11.73 3.74
C GLY A 257 -7.46 11.26 4.13
N ARG A 258 -6.81 10.38 3.33
CA ARG A 258 -5.53 9.73 3.69
C ARG A 258 -4.53 9.65 2.56
N ALA A 259 -4.97 9.79 1.31
CA ALA A 259 -4.13 9.61 0.14
C ALA A 259 -4.59 10.48 -1.03
N PHE A 260 -3.64 10.89 -1.84
CA PHE A 260 -3.92 11.43 -3.17
C PHE A 260 -4.31 10.27 -4.10
N VAL A 261 -5.40 10.43 -4.83
CA VAL A 261 -5.70 9.63 -6.02
C VAL A 261 -4.85 10.18 -7.15
N ARG A 262 -3.81 9.46 -7.57
CA ARG A 262 -2.87 9.93 -8.59
C ARG A 262 -3.26 9.51 -9.99
N ALA A 263 -3.77 8.29 -10.14
CA ALA A 263 -4.29 7.83 -11.42
C ALA A 263 -5.40 6.79 -11.23
N VAL A 264 -6.34 6.78 -12.20
CA VAL A 264 -7.33 5.72 -12.40
C VAL A 264 -7.23 5.28 -13.86
N ILE A 265 -6.95 4.00 -14.10
CA ILE A 265 -6.83 3.42 -15.44
C ILE A 265 -7.89 2.33 -15.58
N SER A 266 -8.88 2.57 -16.41
CA SER A 266 -9.94 1.60 -16.73
C SER A 266 -9.39 0.53 -17.66
N LEU A 267 -9.60 -0.74 -17.29
CA LEU A 267 -9.16 -1.90 -18.08
C LEU A 267 -10.33 -2.48 -18.90
N PRO A 268 -10.05 -3.15 -20.01
CA PRO A 268 -11.08 -3.88 -20.77
C PRO A 268 -11.76 -4.95 -19.91
N SER A 269 -13.03 -5.21 -20.16
CA SER A 269 -13.81 -6.22 -19.44
C SER A 269 -13.21 -7.62 -19.56
N GLU A 270 -12.51 -7.90 -20.66
CA GLU A 270 -11.92 -9.18 -20.97
C GLU A 270 -10.60 -9.46 -20.25
N THR A 271 -10.01 -8.46 -19.61
CA THR A 271 -8.66 -8.55 -18.98
C THR A 271 -8.52 -9.76 -18.06
N PHE A 272 -9.57 -10.13 -17.34
CA PHE A 272 -9.58 -11.24 -16.37
C PHE A 272 -10.43 -12.47 -16.80
N ASN A 273 -10.90 -12.54 -18.04
CA ASN A 273 -11.73 -13.66 -18.53
C ASN A 273 -11.05 -15.01 -18.38
N SER A 274 -9.74 -15.10 -18.58
CA SER A 274 -8.95 -16.32 -18.39
C SER A 274 -9.02 -16.88 -16.96
N THR A 275 -9.33 -16.03 -15.97
CA THR A 275 -9.52 -16.43 -14.55
C THR A 275 -10.98 -16.71 -14.20
N LYS A 276 -11.88 -16.75 -15.19
CA LYS A 276 -13.35 -16.89 -15.02
C LYS A 276 -14.01 -15.74 -14.28
N ALA A 277 -13.35 -14.60 -14.15
CA ALA A 277 -13.89 -13.39 -13.54
C ALA A 277 -14.26 -12.39 -14.64
N SER A 278 -15.52 -12.39 -15.07
CA SER A 278 -16.07 -11.38 -16.01
C SER A 278 -16.43 -10.10 -15.26
N VAL A 279 -15.44 -9.45 -14.63
CA VAL A 279 -15.64 -8.22 -13.87
C VAL A 279 -14.78 -7.13 -14.46
N LYS A 280 -15.40 -6.03 -14.92
CA LYS A 280 -14.66 -4.84 -15.33
C LYS A 280 -13.89 -4.29 -14.14
N CYS A 281 -12.61 -4.02 -14.34
CA CYS A 281 -11.68 -3.58 -13.31
C CYS A 281 -10.97 -2.31 -13.74
N SER A 282 -10.47 -1.57 -12.75
CA SER A 282 -9.58 -0.44 -12.96
C SER A 282 -8.34 -0.56 -12.06
N ILE A 283 -7.22 0.02 -12.51
CA ILE A 283 -6.03 0.17 -11.68
C ILE A 283 -6.13 1.53 -10.99
N LEU A 284 -6.09 1.51 -9.66
CA LEU A 284 -6.05 2.71 -8.83
C LEU A 284 -4.62 2.94 -8.32
N PHE A 285 -4.05 4.11 -8.62
CA PHE A 285 -2.78 4.54 -8.07
C PHE A 285 -3.00 5.58 -6.98
N LEU A 286 -2.52 5.27 -5.79
CA LEU A 286 -2.61 6.15 -4.62
C LEU A 286 -1.21 6.55 -4.13
N GLN A 287 -1.14 7.74 -3.54
CA GLN A 287 0.00 8.19 -2.76
C GLN A 287 -0.47 8.59 -1.37
N LYS A 288 -0.08 7.84 -0.35
CA LYS A 288 -0.44 8.13 1.05
C LYS A 288 0.04 9.54 1.40
N PHE A 289 -0.77 10.30 2.12
CA PHE A 289 -0.35 11.60 2.61
C PHE A 289 0.93 11.46 3.45
N ASP A 290 1.84 12.40 3.29
CA ASP A 290 2.90 12.59 4.26
C ASP A 290 2.35 13.28 5.51
N THR A 291 3.17 13.37 6.55
CA THR A 291 2.73 13.92 7.83
C THR A 291 2.23 15.38 7.72
N GLN A 292 2.88 16.19 6.89
CA GLN A 292 2.49 17.60 6.71
C GLN A 292 1.17 17.71 5.94
N THR A 293 1.01 16.92 4.89
CA THR A 293 -0.23 16.87 4.10
C THR A 293 -1.41 16.37 4.94
N GLN A 294 -1.21 15.34 5.77
CA GLN A 294 -2.25 14.83 6.66
C GLN A 294 -2.67 15.92 7.67
N GLN A 295 -1.72 16.60 8.28
CA GLN A 295 -2.01 17.69 9.21
C GLN A 295 -2.78 18.84 8.52
N LYS A 296 -2.42 19.17 7.28
CA LYS A 296 -3.14 20.15 6.48
C LYS A 296 -4.59 19.75 6.24
N TRP A 297 -4.82 18.51 5.81
CA TRP A 297 -6.16 17.97 5.58
C TRP A 297 -7.00 17.99 6.87
N ASP A 298 -6.44 17.49 7.96
CA ASP A 298 -7.13 17.40 9.25
C ASP A 298 -7.50 18.78 9.79
N ALA A 299 -6.59 19.77 9.68
CA ALA A 299 -6.84 21.15 10.08
C ALA A 299 -7.93 21.80 9.23
N LEU A 300 -7.91 21.58 7.90
CA LEU A 300 -8.91 22.10 6.99
C LEU A 300 -10.30 21.53 7.28
N LEU A 301 -10.39 20.21 7.45
CA LEU A 301 -11.64 19.53 7.81
C LEU A 301 -12.17 20.02 9.16
N GLN A 302 -11.31 20.23 10.16
CA GLN A 302 -11.69 20.73 11.46
C GLN A 302 -12.23 22.16 11.35
N THR A 303 -11.59 23.03 10.57
CA THR A 303 -12.03 24.41 10.33
C THR A 303 -13.46 24.46 9.75
N TYR A 304 -13.73 23.65 8.75
CA TYR A 304 -15.08 23.58 8.16
C TYR A 304 -16.09 22.94 9.10
N LYS A 305 -15.70 21.97 9.89
CA LYS A 305 -16.56 21.37 10.88
C LYS A 305 -16.99 22.40 11.94
N GLU A 306 -16.04 23.17 12.49
CA GLU A 306 -16.34 24.24 13.44
C GLU A 306 -17.24 25.33 12.84
N LYS A 307 -17.00 25.70 11.58
CA LYS A 307 -17.86 26.65 10.84
C LYS A 307 -19.30 26.17 10.78
N PHE A 308 -19.56 24.93 10.38
CA PHE A 308 -20.91 24.39 10.28
C PHE A 308 -21.54 24.09 11.65
N GLU A 309 -20.76 23.71 12.66
CA GLU A 309 -21.25 23.58 14.04
C GLU A 309 -21.72 24.93 14.59
N ILE A 310 -21.05 26.03 14.26
CA ILE A 310 -21.50 27.40 14.61
C ILE A 310 -22.77 27.75 13.83
N GLU A 311 -22.81 27.48 12.52
CA GLU A 311 -23.97 27.77 11.67
C GLU A 311 -25.24 27.07 12.15
N PHE A 312 -25.11 25.80 12.59
CA PHE A 312 -26.23 24.98 13.09
C PHE A 312 -26.33 24.96 14.63
N SER A 313 -25.64 25.89 15.35
CA SER A 313 -25.55 25.86 16.80
C SER A 313 -26.91 25.90 17.47
N GLN A 314 -27.82 26.76 17.01
CA GLN A 314 -29.19 26.86 17.58
C GLN A 314 -29.97 25.53 17.47
N GLU A 315 -29.91 24.87 16.33
CA GLU A 315 -30.61 23.58 16.11
C GLU A 315 -29.99 22.46 16.94
N LEU A 316 -28.64 22.47 17.07
CA LEU A 316 -27.88 21.53 17.94
C LEU A 316 -28.28 21.71 19.41
N ASP A 317 -28.37 22.95 19.90
CA ASP A 317 -28.71 23.27 21.28
C ASP A 317 -30.16 22.89 21.59
N GLU A 318 -31.11 23.19 20.70
CA GLU A 318 -32.50 22.80 20.85
C GLU A 318 -32.70 21.27 20.93
N LEU A 319 -32.00 20.52 20.06
CA LEU A 319 -32.06 19.06 20.06
C LEU A 319 -31.43 18.49 21.35
N GLN A 320 -30.29 19.06 21.81
CA GLN A 320 -29.63 18.65 23.03
C GLN A 320 -30.47 18.99 24.26
N GLU A 321 -31.16 20.14 24.30
CA GLU A 321 -32.08 20.47 25.39
C GLU A 321 -33.18 19.42 25.53
N ILE A 322 -33.83 19.02 24.44
CA ILE A 322 -34.87 17.98 24.43
C ILE A 322 -34.32 16.64 24.93
N ILE A 323 -33.14 16.23 24.48
CA ILE A 323 -32.49 14.96 24.86
C ILE A 323 -32.13 14.92 26.34
N ASN A 324 -31.56 16.02 26.84
CA ASN A 324 -31.03 16.14 28.19
C ASN A 324 -32.07 16.55 29.23
N TYR A 325 -33.24 16.98 28.76
CA TYR A 325 -34.33 17.40 29.65
C TYR A 325 -34.63 16.33 30.71
N ARG A 326 -34.66 16.75 31.98
CA ARG A 326 -35.08 15.93 33.11
C ARG A 326 -36.25 16.65 33.82
N LYS A 327 -37.38 15.95 33.95
CA LYS A 327 -38.52 16.47 34.68
C LYS A 327 -38.15 16.84 36.11
N SER A 328 -38.44 18.09 36.54
CA SER A 328 -38.26 18.50 37.92
C SER A 328 -39.36 17.92 38.84
N LYS A 329 -39.10 17.89 40.16
CA LYS A 329 -40.11 17.37 41.10
C LYS A 329 -41.36 18.24 41.16
N GLU A 330 -41.28 19.50 40.75
CA GLU A 330 -42.35 20.47 40.78
C GLU A 330 -43.27 20.45 39.56
N GLU A 331 -42.79 19.86 38.46
CA GLU A 331 -43.53 19.75 37.21
C GLU A 331 -44.58 18.62 37.29
N LYS A 332 -45.85 18.94 37.06
CA LYS A 332 -46.93 17.92 36.98
C LYS A 332 -46.86 17.06 35.72
N VAL A 333 -46.48 17.66 34.60
CA VAL A 333 -46.38 17.00 33.28
C VAL A 333 -44.96 17.21 32.74
N SER A 334 -44.37 16.21 32.10
CA SER A 334 -43.08 16.33 31.45
C SER A 334 -43.16 17.22 30.22
N LYS A 335 -42.25 18.16 30.03
CA LYS A 335 -42.19 19.03 28.83
C LYS A 335 -41.95 18.20 27.58
N PHE A 336 -41.11 17.14 27.67
CA PHE A 336 -40.83 16.22 26.56
C PHE A 336 -41.04 14.77 27.03
N ASN A 337 -41.67 13.97 26.19
CA ASN A 337 -41.94 12.55 26.44
C ASN A 337 -40.77 11.68 25.87
N ALA A 338 -40.89 10.36 26.02
CA ALA A 338 -39.86 9.42 25.54
C ALA A 338 -39.76 9.39 23.99
N GLU A 339 -40.87 9.65 23.31
CA GLU A 339 -40.94 9.68 21.85
C GLU A 339 -40.27 10.96 21.29
N ASP A 340 -40.51 12.10 21.94
CA ASP A 340 -39.84 13.37 21.62
C ASP A 340 -38.33 13.23 21.72
N LYS A 341 -37.82 12.62 22.78
CA LYS A 341 -36.38 12.37 22.96
C LYS A 341 -35.82 11.41 21.93
N LYS A 342 -36.57 10.38 21.58
CA LYS A 342 -36.15 9.43 20.52
C LYS A 342 -36.06 10.14 19.16
N ARG A 343 -37.06 10.99 18.86
CA ARG A 343 -37.08 11.79 17.62
C ARG A 343 -35.91 12.80 17.62
N ALA A 344 -35.68 13.50 18.72
CA ALA A 344 -34.58 14.45 18.83
C ALA A 344 -33.21 13.78 18.67
N ARG A 345 -32.99 12.57 19.21
CA ARG A 345 -31.77 11.81 18.97
C ARG A 345 -31.56 11.47 17.51
N LYS A 346 -32.62 11.05 16.82
CA LYS A 346 -32.56 10.75 15.39
C LYS A 346 -32.24 12.00 14.58
N ASN A 347 -32.90 13.13 14.86
CA ASN A 347 -32.63 14.38 14.18
C ASN A 347 -31.21 14.89 14.45
N LEU A 348 -30.72 14.77 15.69
CA LEU A 348 -29.32 15.11 16.02
C LEU A 348 -28.32 14.28 15.21
N GLU A 349 -28.56 12.98 15.09
CA GLU A 349 -27.70 12.11 14.29
C GLU A 349 -27.74 12.50 12.80
N GLU A 350 -28.91 12.85 12.26
CA GLU A 350 -29.06 13.30 10.88
C GLU A 350 -28.35 14.66 10.66
N LEU A 351 -28.49 15.59 11.59
CA LEU A 351 -27.81 16.89 11.55
C LEU A 351 -26.30 16.74 11.63
N GLN A 352 -25.79 15.91 12.53
CA GLN A 352 -24.36 15.61 12.64
C GLN A 352 -23.81 14.97 11.35
N LYS A 353 -24.56 14.07 10.72
CA LYS A 353 -24.20 13.50 9.42
C LYS A 353 -24.17 14.58 8.33
N LYS A 354 -25.12 15.51 8.33
CA LYS A 354 -25.14 16.65 7.41
C LYS A 354 -23.92 17.54 7.60
N ILE A 355 -23.65 17.99 8.83
CA ILE A 355 -22.47 18.80 9.16
C ILE A 355 -21.19 18.12 8.69
N HIS A 356 -21.03 16.83 8.99
CA HIS A 356 -19.87 16.08 8.54
C HIS A 356 -19.74 16.02 7.01
N LYS A 357 -20.85 15.77 6.32
CA LYS A 357 -20.87 15.71 4.85
C LYS A 357 -20.51 17.06 4.23
N ASP A 358 -21.10 18.14 4.71
CA ASP A 358 -20.89 19.48 4.17
C ASP A 358 -19.45 19.96 4.47
N SER A 359 -18.94 19.73 5.70
CA SER A 359 -17.55 20.00 6.06
C SER A 359 -16.56 19.24 5.18
N TRP A 360 -16.84 17.96 4.90
CA TRP A 360 -15.99 17.16 4.03
C TRP A 360 -15.97 17.68 2.61
N GLN A 361 -17.15 18.10 2.08
CA GLN A 361 -17.23 18.61 0.72
C GLN A 361 -16.47 19.93 0.56
N GLU A 362 -16.59 20.85 1.51
CA GLU A 362 -15.86 22.13 1.48
C GLU A 362 -14.35 21.90 1.65
N ALA A 363 -13.95 21.06 2.60
CA ALA A 363 -12.54 20.70 2.75
C ALA A 363 -11.95 20.09 1.46
N LYS A 364 -12.73 19.27 0.75
CA LYS A 364 -12.31 18.67 -0.52
C LYS A 364 -12.19 19.71 -1.63
N ASN A 365 -13.09 20.71 -1.68
CA ASN A 365 -13.04 21.78 -2.67
C ASN A 365 -11.75 22.62 -2.51
N ASP A 366 -11.34 22.91 -1.27
CA ASP A 366 -10.11 23.66 -0.97
C ASP A 366 -8.84 22.80 -1.04
N PHE A 367 -8.98 21.49 -1.02
CA PHE A 367 -7.88 20.51 -1.13
C PHE A 367 -7.87 19.84 -2.50
N ASP A 368 -8.01 20.65 -3.56
CA ASP A 368 -8.03 20.13 -4.92
C ASP A 368 -6.62 19.77 -5.43
N TYR A 369 -6.56 18.72 -6.25
CA TYR A 369 -5.34 18.23 -6.88
C TYR A 369 -5.63 17.49 -8.18
N PRO A 370 -4.70 17.50 -9.16
CA PRO A 370 -4.90 16.85 -10.45
C PRO A 370 -4.87 15.32 -10.31
N ILE A 371 -5.77 14.67 -11.07
CA ILE A 371 -5.90 13.21 -11.18
C ILE A 371 -5.73 12.81 -12.64
N PHE A 372 -4.83 11.86 -12.91
CA PHE A 372 -4.67 11.27 -14.23
C PHE A 372 -5.75 10.20 -14.45
N MET A 373 -6.48 10.29 -15.55
CA MET A 373 -7.50 9.32 -15.90
C MET A 373 -7.26 8.81 -17.32
N ALA A 374 -7.34 7.49 -17.49
CA ALA A 374 -7.20 6.85 -18.79
C ALA A 374 -8.11 5.62 -18.91
N GLU A 375 -8.50 5.29 -20.13
CA GLU A 375 -9.19 4.07 -20.47
C GLU A 375 -8.38 3.31 -21.52
N THR A 376 -8.39 1.98 -21.46
CA THR A 376 -7.68 1.10 -22.37
C THR A 376 -8.65 0.14 -23.06
N GLU A 377 -8.40 -0.14 -24.31
CA GLU A 377 -9.07 -1.19 -25.09
C GLU A 377 -8.20 -2.45 -25.17
N ASN A 378 -6.86 -2.30 -25.10
CA ASN A 378 -5.89 -3.39 -25.25
C ASN A 378 -4.82 -3.33 -24.18
N VAL A 379 -4.61 -4.42 -23.47
CA VAL A 379 -3.66 -4.49 -22.34
C VAL A 379 -2.63 -5.62 -22.45
N GLY A 380 -2.35 -6.06 -23.68
CA GLY A 380 -1.34 -7.10 -23.94
C GLY A 380 -1.80 -8.52 -23.62
N ILE A 381 -3.11 -8.72 -23.48
CA ILE A 381 -3.73 -10.04 -23.28
C ILE A 381 -4.99 -10.15 -24.16
N THR A 382 -5.21 -11.31 -24.74
CA THR A 382 -6.44 -11.61 -25.50
C THR A 382 -7.56 -12.04 -24.56
N SER A 383 -8.79 -12.06 -25.06
CA SER A 383 -9.96 -12.59 -24.35
C SER A 383 -9.81 -14.07 -23.95
N THR A 384 -8.94 -14.83 -24.63
CA THR A 384 -8.58 -16.23 -24.32
C THR A 384 -7.43 -16.36 -23.32
N GLY A 385 -6.79 -15.24 -22.93
CA GLY A 385 -5.70 -15.22 -21.97
C GLY A 385 -4.30 -15.37 -22.57
N GLU A 386 -4.18 -15.28 -23.90
CA GLU A 386 -2.88 -15.33 -24.58
C GLU A 386 -2.15 -14.00 -24.42
N THR A 387 -0.85 -14.07 -24.25
CA THR A 387 0.06 -12.92 -24.18
C THR A 387 1.16 -13.06 -25.22
N GLY A 388 1.62 -11.95 -25.79
CA GLY A 388 2.71 -11.97 -26.76
C GLY A 388 3.07 -10.59 -27.29
N GLU A 389 4.24 -10.49 -27.94
CA GLU A 389 4.74 -9.21 -28.47
C GLU A 389 3.83 -8.58 -29.55
N ASN A 390 3.05 -9.43 -30.25
CA ASN A 390 2.14 -8.99 -31.31
C ASN A 390 0.75 -8.58 -30.78
N ILE A 391 0.47 -8.75 -29.46
CA ILE A 391 -0.81 -8.37 -28.88
C ILE A 391 -0.72 -6.91 -28.44
N PRO A 392 -1.61 -6.04 -28.93
CA PRO A 392 -1.57 -4.61 -28.59
C PRO A 392 -1.62 -4.39 -27.07
N ASN A 393 -0.80 -3.48 -26.61
CA ASN A 393 -0.74 -3.11 -25.18
C ASN A 393 -0.57 -1.59 -25.04
N GLU A 394 -1.66 -0.93 -24.72
CA GLU A 394 -1.72 0.53 -24.58
C GLU A 394 -1.12 1.02 -23.24
N LEU A 395 -0.85 0.11 -22.30
CA LEU A 395 -0.25 0.49 -21.01
C LEU A 395 1.22 0.90 -21.15
N ILE A 396 1.93 0.38 -22.13
CA ILE A 396 3.37 0.58 -22.36
C ILE A 396 3.63 1.10 -23.77
N ASP A 397 4.78 1.77 -23.95
CA ASP A 397 5.23 2.21 -25.26
C ASP A 397 5.47 1.02 -26.18
N SER A 398 5.03 1.11 -27.41
CA SER A 398 5.34 0.15 -28.48
C SER A 398 6.34 0.76 -29.47
N TYR A 399 7.19 -0.09 -30.04
CA TYR A 399 8.26 0.30 -30.94
C TYR A 399 8.20 -0.52 -32.22
N GLU A 400 8.65 0.06 -33.32
CA GLU A 400 8.89 -0.64 -34.59
C GLU A 400 10.35 -0.49 -34.99
N ASN A 401 10.88 -1.45 -35.73
CA ASN A 401 12.22 -1.36 -36.32
C ASN A 401 12.14 -0.67 -37.67
N LYS A 402 12.82 0.44 -37.83
CA LYS A 402 13.01 1.17 -39.09
C LYS A 402 14.49 1.41 -39.30
N ASP A 403 15.00 0.96 -40.43
CA ASP A 403 16.41 1.12 -40.83
C ASP A 403 17.41 0.71 -39.72
N ASP A 404 17.16 -0.46 -39.08
CA ASP A 404 17.89 -1.01 -37.94
C ASP A 404 17.81 -0.18 -36.64
N GLU A 405 16.98 0.89 -36.60
CA GLU A 405 16.73 1.68 -35.41
C GLU A 405 15.35 1.37 -34.79
N LYS A 406 15.30 1.34 -33.46
CA LYS A 406 14.05 1.21 -32.70
C LYS A 406 13.35 2.57 -32.62
N VAL A 407 12.27 2.75 -33.40
CA VAL A 407 11.47 3.97 -33.44
C VAL A 407 10.18 3.78 -32.62
N LEU A 408 9.81 4.79 -31.85
CA LEU A 408 8.56 4.78 -31.08
C LEU A 408 7.38 4.77 -32.08
N LYS A 409 6.59 3.67 -32.04
CA LYS A 409 5.37 3.51 -32.85
C LYS A 409 4.16 4.15 -32.16
N GLN A 410 3.98 3.84 -30.90
CA GLN A 410 2.87 4.34 -30.09
C GLN A 410 3.31 4.55 -28.67
N LYS A 411 2.94 5.68 -28.09
CA LYS A 411 3.19 6.01 -26.70
C LYS A 411 2.16 5.35 -25.80
N GLY A 412 2.61 4.72 -24.73
CA GLY A 412 1.74 4.05 -23.78
C GLY A 412 1.28 4.96 -22.65
N ILE A 413 0.23 4.53 -21.94
CA ILE A 413 -0.34 5.25 -20.79
C ILE A 413 0.70 5.52 -19.71
N ALA A 414 1.63 4.60 -19.47
CA ALA A 414 2.71 4.81 -18.51
C ALA A 414 3.59 6.04 -18.84
N SER A 415 3.81 6.33 -20.13
CA SER A 415 4.56 7.50 -20.57
C SER A 415 3.74 8.79 -20.47
N TYR A 416 2.46 8.76 -20.79
CA TYR A 416 1.55 9.89 -20.54
C TYR A 416 1.44 10.20 -19.05
N PHE A 417 1.37 9.18 -18.19
CA PHE A 417 1.37 9.40 -16.74
C PHE A 417 2.67 10.06 -16.25
N LYS A 418 3.83 9.69 -16.80
CA LYS A 418 5.10 10.35 -16.45
C LYS A 418 5.10 11.82 -16.84
N GLU A 419 4.57 12.17 -18.02
CA GLU A 419 4.44 13.56 -18.47
C GLU A 419 3.49 14.35 -17.57
N PHE A 420 2.34 13.78 -17.23
CA PHE A 420 1.42 14.36 -16.26
C PHE A 420 2.10 14.64 -14.91
N LEU A 421 2.89 13.71 -14.38
CA LEU A 421 3.64 13.93 -13.14
C LEU A 421 4.65 15.10 -13.25
N GLN A 422 5.28 15.27 -14.41
CA GLN A 422 6.21 16.36 -14.68
C GLN A 422 5.49 17.70 -14.85
N GLU A 423 4.42 17.73 -15.61
CA GLU A 423 3.60 18.91 -15.87
C GLU A 423 3.08 19.52 -14.55
N TYR A 424 2.50 18.70 -13.69
CA TYR A 424 1.96 19.11 -12.39
C TYR A 424 2.98 19.11 -11.26
N LYS A 425 4.26 18.85 -11.55
CA LYS A 425 5.38 18.80 -10.57
C LYS A 425 5.09 17.89 -9.37
N ILE A 426 4.45 16.76 -9.62
CA ILE A 426 4.09 15.79 -8.60
C ILE A 426 5.31 14.97 -8.21
N ALA A 427 5.69 15.00 -6.93
CA ALA A 427 6.75 14.17 -6.37
C ALA A 427 6.27 12.71 -6.21
N TRP A 428 6.14 12.01 -7.32
CA TRP A 428 5.77 10.61 -7.32
C TRP A 428 6.92 9.69 -6.88
N ASN A 429 8.14 10.05 -7.24
CA ASN A 429 9.35 9.38 -6.74
C ASN A 429 9.73 10.08 -5.44
N ALA A 430 9.25 9.57 -4.31
CA ALA A 430 9.61 10.10 -3.02
C ALA A 430 11.14 10.02 -2.86
N ASN A 431 11.80 11.17 -2.91
CA ASN A 431 13.06 11.35 -2.23
C ASN A 431 12.73 11.28 -0.73
N TYR A 432 12.61 10.06 -0.20
CA TYR A 432 12.66 9.88 1.25
C TYR A 432 14.01 10.47 1.66
N GLY A 433 13.98 11.58 2.39
CA GLY A 433 15.14 12.35 2.81
C GLY A 433 16.22 11.54 3.51
N GLY A 434 16.72 10.56 2.83
CA GLY A 434 17.99 9.94 3.07
C GLY A 434 19.04 10.96 2.67
N LYS A 435 19.59 11.66 3.65
CA LYS A 435 20.88 12.32 3.47
C LYS A 435 21.77 11.37 2.70
N LYS A 436 22.33 11.87 1.59
CA LYS A 436 23.41 11.23 0.84
C LYS A 436 24.51 10.73 1.76
#